data_89251bce07d7c56ce09443d2142767dd
#
_entry.id   89251bce07d7c56ce09443d2142767dd
#
_cell.length_a   1.000
_cell.length_b   1.000
_cell.length_c   1.000
_cell.angle_alpha   90.00
_cell.angle_beta   90.00
_cell.angle_gamma   90.00
#
_symmetry.space_group_name_H-M   'P 1'
#
loop_
_entity.id
_entity.type
_entity.pdbx_description
1 polymer ?
#
loop_
_entity_poly.entity_id
_entity_poly.type
_entity_poly.pdbx_seq_one_letter_code
_entity_poly.pdbx_strand_id
1 'polypeptide(L)'
;MSNILVIKHGSLGDIAQISGAIQDIKENHTGDKVFILTTSPYEELFLKCPYIDEVYIDQRFSRLNLFYLLKLKRTISKLSLVKIYDLQNSSRTSFYRKFLFNKIKWSSTETTLASGNNKSDFDNNPVLERFNFQLTNSNIVTKHTLKPNFSWACENVDDLKIKYNLEKYILLFPFCSINLPHKKWPYYNDLILLIKKHNPEFEMIIAP
;
A
#
# COMPACT_ATOMS: atom_id res chain seq x y z
N MET A 1 0.63 -26.14 -5.40
CA MET A 1 0.04 -24.80 -5.21
C MET A 1 0.58 -24.27 -3.89
N SER A 2 1.40 -23.25 -3.93
CA SER A 2 2.00 -22.66 -2.74
C SER A 2 1.20 -21.42 -2.33
N ASN A 3 1.43 -20.90 -1.12
CA ASN A 3 0.77 -19.70 -0.64
C ASN A 3 1.81 -18.62 -0.32
N ILE A 4 1.54 -17.42 -0.77
CA ILE A 4 2.39 -16.23 -0.63
C ILE A 4 1.62 -15.21 0.20
N LEU A 5 2.29 -14.51 1.11
CA LEU A 5 1.71 -13.41 1.86
C LEU A 5 2.41 -12.10 1.49
N VAL A 6 1.65 -11.09 1.15
CA VAL A 6 2.09 -9.69 1.07
C VAL A 6 1.67 -8.97 2.33
N ILE A 7 2.51 -8.10 2.88
CA ILE A 7 2.16 -7.28 4.05
C ILE A 7 2.20 -5.80 3.67
N LYS A 8 1.04 -5.13 3.80
CA LYS A 8 0.91 -3.67 3.65
C LYS A 8 -0.25 -3.15 4.50
N HIS A 9 0.06 -2.28 5.45
CA HIS A 9 -0.91 -1.77 6.42
C HIS A 9 -1.60 -0.46 6.01
N GLY A 10 -1.14 0.21 4.97
CA GLY A 10 -1.60 1.54 4.54
C GLY A 10 -0.42 2.51 4.46
N SER A 11 -0.56 3.78 4.17
CA SER A 11 -1.79 4.53 3.85
C SER A 11 -2.31 4.28 2.42
N LEU A 12 -3.42 4.98 2.01
CA LEU A 12 -3.98 4.83 0.67
C LEU A 12 -2.94 5.13 -0.42
N GLY A 13 -2.22 6.24 -0.30
CA GLY A 13 -1.15 6.58 -1.25
C GLY A 13 -0.04 5.54 -1.32
N ASP A 14 0.34 4.95 -0.16
CA ASP A 14 1.32 3.86 -0.14
C ASP A 14 0.78 2.57 -0.78
N ILE A 15 -0.53 2.32 -0.69
CA ILE A 15 -1.18 1.18 -1.34
C ILE A 15 -1.19 1.38 -2.86
N ALA A 16 -1.50 2.60 -3.33
CA ALA A 16 -1.42 2.91 -4.75
C ALA A 16 0.01 2.68 -5.31
N GLN A 17 1.04 3.07 -4.56
CA GLN A 17 2.44 2.87 -4.95
C GLN A 17 2.85 1.39 -5.05
N ILE A 18 2.31 0.50 -4.21
CA ILE A 18 2.65 -0.92 -4.25
C ILE A 18 1.80 -1.74 -5.23
N SER A 19 0.81 -1.14 -5.91
CA SER A 19 -0.09 -1.88 -6.80
C SER A 19 0.68 -2.62 -7.90
N GLY A 20 1.68 -2.00 -8.51
CA GLY A 20 2.56 -2.64 -9.48
C GLY A 20 3.42 -3.75 -8.89
N ALA A 21 3.91 -3.56 -7.66
CA ALA A 21 4.69 -4.59 -6.96
C ALA A 21 3.84 -5.84 -6.63
N ILE A 22 2.58 -5.65 -6.24
CA ILE A 22 1.64 -6.77 -6.01
C ILE A 22 1.37 -7.51 -7.33
N GLN A 23 1.18 -6.78 -8.43
CA GLN A 23 0.98 -7.38 -9.75
C GLN A 23 2.20 -8.22 -10.16
N ASP A 24 3.41 -7.68 -10.03
CA ASP A 24 4.63 -8.42 -10.33
C ASP A 24 4.78 -9.67 -9.46
N ILE A 25 4.46 -9.59 -8.17
CA ILE A 25 4.45 -10.76 -7.27
C ILE A 25 3.46 -11.82 -7.80
N LYS A 26 2.22 -11.44 -8.13
CA LYS A 26 1.21 -12.38 -8.63
C LYS A 26 1.63 -13.03 -9.94
N GLU A 27 2.17 -12.26 -10.88
CA GLU A 27 2.61 -12.77 -12.18
C GLU A 27 3.82 -13.71 -12.10
N ASN A 28 4.72 -13.49 -11.12
CA ASN A 28 5.85 -14.40 -10.89
C ASN A 28 5.49 -15.64 -10.06
N HIS A 29 4.34 -15.66 -9.41
CA HIS A 29 3.81 -16.77 -8.63
C HIS A 29 2.60 -17.41 -9.32
N THR A 30 2.76 -17.74 -10.61
CA THR A 30 1.70 -18.39 -11.39
C THR A 30 1.29 -19.72 -10.77
N GLY A 31 -0.02 -19.87 -10.50
CA GLY A 31 -0.56 -21.07 -9.84
C GLY A 31 -0.52 -21.03 -8.31
N ASP A 32 0.10 -20.02 -7.70
CA ASP A 32 0.10 -19.82 -6.25
C ASP A 32 -1.01 -18.84 -5.82
N LYS A 33 -1.52 -19.03 -4.59
CA LYS A 33 -2.40 -18.03 -3.97
C LYS A 33 -1.57 -16.90 -3.36
N VAL A 34 -1.98 -15.66 -3.61
CA VAL A 34 -1.39 -14.46 -3.05
C VAL A 34 -2.37 -13.84 -2.06
N PHE A 35 -2.01 -13.85 -0.80
CA PHE A 35 -2.77 -13.25 0.30
C PHE A 35 -2.20 -11.90 0.67
N ILE A 36 -3.02 -11.02 1.25
CA ILE A 36 -2.55 -9.78 1.84
C ILE A 36 -2.89 -9.68 3.32
N LEU A 37 -1.94 -9.22 4.12
CA LEU A 37 -2.15 -8.79 5.50
C LEU A 37 -2.16 -7.26 5.54
N THR A 38 -3.34 -6.70 5.81
CA THR A 38 -3.58 -5.26 5.83
C THR A 38 -4.32 -4.81 7.10
N THR A 39 -4.77 -3.57 7.17
CA THR A 39 -5.61 -3.06 8.27
C THR A 39 -7.06 -2.88 7.82
N SER A 40 -8.00 -2.92 8.77
CA SER A 40 -9.44 -2.89 8.49
C SER A 40 -9.90 -1.78 7.51
N PRO A 41 -9.38 -0.54 7.56
CA PRO A 41 -9.80 0.50 6.61
C PRO A 41 -9.52 0.20 5.14
N TYR A 42 -8.66 -0.76 4.84
CA TYR A 42 -8.26 -1.09 3.46
C TYR A 42 -8.71 -2.49 3.02
N GLU A 43 -9.52 -3.17 3.83
CA GLU A 43 -10.05 -4.50 3.53
C GLU A 43 -10.85 -4.49 2.22
N GLU A 44 -11.88 -3.65 2.15
CA GLU A 44 -12.75 -3.53 0.97
C GLU A 44 -11.98 -3.11 -0.29
N LEU A 45 -10.95 -2.27 -0.12
CA LEU A 45 -10.09 -1.87 -1.21
C LEU A 45 -9.34 -3.06 -1.80
N PHE A 46 -8.71 -3.89 -0.96
CA PHE A 46 -7.97 -5.05 -1.43
C PHE A 46 -8.84 -6.20 -1.93
N LEU A 47 -10.10 -6.30 -1.49
CA LEU A 47 -11.07 -7.23 -2.07
C LEU A 47 -11.36 -6.96 -3.56
N LYS A 48 -11.13 -5.72 -4.03
CA LYS A 48 -11.24 -5.35 -5.46
C LYS A 48 -9.95 -5.61 -6.26
N CYS A 49 -8.84 -5.92 -5.58
CA CYS A 49 -7.55 -6.09 -6.23
C CYS A 49 -7.48 -7.44 -6.97
N PRO A 50 -7.31 -7.45 -8.31
CA PRO A 50 -7.32 -8.68 -9.11
C PRO A 50 -6.10 -9.58 -8.86
N TYR A 51 -5.10 -9.08 -8.14
CA TYR A 51 -3.85 -9.78 -7.85
C TYR A 51 -3.80 -10.39 -6.45
N ILE A 52 -4.89 -10.23 -5.66
CA ILE A 52 -5.02 -10.75 -4.29
C ILE A 52 -6.15 -11.76 -4.26
N ASP A 53 -5.86 -12.95 -3.74
CA ASP A 53 -6.86 -14.02 -3.63
C ASP A 53 -7.67 -13.94 -2.32
N GLU A 54 -7.04 -13.52 -1.22
CA GLU A 54 -7.72 -13.37 0.09
C GLU A 54 -7.06 -12.24 0.92
N VAL A 55 -7.87 -11.59 1.75
CA VAL A 55 -7.47 -10.47 2.62
C VAL A 55 -7.49 -10.91 4.09
N TYR A 56 -6.43 -10.62 4.81
CA TYR A 56 -6.30 -10.86 6.25
C TYR A 56 -6.06 -9.54 6.98
N ILE A 57 -6.65 -9.41 8.19
CA ILE A 57 -6.63 -8.15 8.93
C ILE A 57 -5.66 -8.23 10.11
N ASP A 58 -4.71 -7.28 10.12
CA ASP A 58 -3.88 -6.95 11.27
C ASP A 58 -4.52 -5.78 12.02
N GLN A 59 -5.09 -6.03 13.20
CA GLN A 59 -5.68 -5.01 14.08
C GLN A 59 -4.62 -4.06 14.69
N ARG A 60 -3.35 -4.37 14.52
CA ARG A 60 -2.21 -3.58 15.00
C ARG A 60 -2.25 -3.25 16.50
N PHE A 61 -2.85 -4.11 17.32
CA PHE A 61 -2.79 -3.96 18.77
C PHE A 61 -1.36 -3.94 19.29
N SER A 62 -1.17 -3.53 20.54
CA SER A 62 0.14 -3.47 21.17
C SER A 62 0.91 -4.80 21.01
N ARG A 63 2.22 -4.71 20.80
CA ARG A 63 3.12 -5.89 20.77
C ARG A 63 3.19 -6.62 22.12
N LEU A 64 2.71 -6.01 23.20
CA LEU A 64 2.58 -6.64 24.50
C LEU A 64 1.29 -7.45 24.65
N ASN A 65 0.34 -7.34 23.72
CA ASN A 65 -0.87 -8.13 23.71
C ASN A 65 -0.58 -9.54 23.14
N LEU A 66 -0.16 -10.44 24.01
CA LEU A 66 0.24 -11.80 23.65
C LEU A 66 -0.95 -12.60 23.05
N PHE A 67 -2.17 -12.41 23.56
CA PHE A 67 -3.35 -13.10 23.02
C PHE A 67 -3.59 -12.73 21.56
N TYR A 68 -3.50 -11.44 21.26
CA TYR A 68 -3.60 -10.97 19.89
C TYR A 68 -2.49 -11.55 19.00
N LEU A 69 -1.24 -11.49 19.44
CA LEU A 69 -0.12 -12.02 18.68
C LEU A 69 -0.24 -13.53 18.43
N LEU A 70 -0.69 -14.29 19.41
CA LEU A 70 -0.94 -15.72 19.28
C LEU A 70 -2.10 -15.99 18.29
N LYS A 71 -3.18 -15.20 18.35
CA LYS A 71 -4.30 -15.29 17.39
C LYS A 71 -3.81 -15.00 15.98
N LEU A 72 -3.08 -13.90 15.76
CA LEU A 72 -2.51 -13.55 14.46
C LEU A 72 -1.58 -14.66 13.95
N LYS A 73 -0.68 -15.15 14.80
CA LYS A 73 0.23 -16.24 14.47
C LYS A 73 -0.54 -17.50 14.03
N ARG A 74 -1.56 -17.91 14.80
CA ARG A 74 -2.38 -19.09 14.46
C ARG A 74 -3.12 -18.93 13.14
N THR A 75 -3.70 -17.75 12.89
CA THR A 75 -4.41 -17.45 11.64
C THR A 75 -3.47 -17.57 10.45
N ILE A 76 -2.34 -16.88 10.48
CA ILE A 76 -1.39 -16.85 9.36
C ILE A 76 -0.66 -18.19 9.19
N SER A 77 -0.34 -18.90 10.28
CA SER A 77 0.32 -20.22 10.19
C SER A 77 -0.53 -21.31 9.52
N LYS A 78 -1.87 -21.18 9.53
CA LYS A 78 -2.78 -22.10 8.82
C LYS A 78 -2.67 -21.98 7.29
N LEU A 79 -2.12 -20.88 6.79
CA LEU A 79 -2.02 -20.62 5.36
C LEU A 79 -0.90 -21.39 4.66
N SER A 80 -0.07 -22.14 5.39
CA SER A 80 1.04 -22.92 4.82
C SER A 80 1.92 -22.11 3.87
N LEU A 81 2.32 -20.90 4.30
CA LEU A 81 3.07 -19.93 3.52
C LEU A 81 4.48 -20.43 3.20
N VAL A 82 4.92 -20.24 1.97
CA VAL A 82 6.30 -20.50 1.54
C VAL A 82 7.15 -19.22 1.52
N LYS A 83 6.53 -18.04 1.32
CA LYS A 83 7.23 -16.76 1.27
C LYS A 83 6.34 -15.61 1.74
N ILE A 84 6.96 -14.62 2.37
CA ILE A 84 6.32 -13.36 2.78
C ILE A 84 7.06 -12.21 2.09
N TYR A 85 6.31 -11.33 1.44
CA TYR A 85 6.78 -10.06 0.87
C TYR A 85 6.34 -8.92 1.78
N ASP A 86 7.28 -8.35 2.53
CA ASP A 86 7.02 -7.20 3.39
C ASP A 86 7.18 -5.90 2.61
N LEU A 87 6.09 -5.40 2.04
CA LEU A 87 6.05 -4.09 1.36
C LEU A 87 5.72 -2.94 2.34
N GLN A 88 5.55 -3.26 3.63
CA GLN A 88 5.43 -2.26 4.69
C GLN A 88 6.78 -1.83 5.25
N ASN A 89 7.74 -2.74 5.36
CA ASN A 89 9.11 -2.49 5.82
C ASN A 89 9.22 -1.67 7.13
N SER A 90 8.34 -1.98 8.10
CA SER A 90 8.23 -1.26 9.38
C SER A 90 8.85 -2.02 10.55
N SER A 91 9.09 -1.33 11.66
CA SER A 91 9.54 -1.98 12.90
C SER A 91 8.56 -3.06 13.43
N ARG A 92 7.26 -2.93 13.08
CA ARG A 92 6.25 -3.94 13.42
C ARG A 92 6.42 -5.20 12.58
N THR A 93 6.61 -5.06 11.29
CA THR A 93 6.78 -6.20 10.38
C THR A 93 8.14 -6.88 10.61
N SER A 94 9.18 -6.14 10.95
CA SER A 94 10.46 -6.69 11.43
C SER A 94 10.27 -7.54 12.70
N PHE A 95 9.44 -7.08 13.63
CA PHE A 95 9.08 -7.88 14.81
C PHE A 95 8.34 -9.17 14.43
N TYR A 96 7.38 -9.10 13.47
CA TYR A 96 6.70 -10.32 12.99
C TYR A 96 7.67 -11.31 12.36
N ARG A 97 8.61 -10.83 11.56
CA ARG A 97 9.66 -11.68 10.99
C ARG A 97 10.49 -12.38 12.06
N LYS A 98 10.94 -11.65 13.06
CA LYS A 98 11.85 -12.18 14.08
C LYS A 98 11.17 -13.13 15.07
N PHE A 99 9.91 -12.87 15.45
CA PHE A 99 9.26 -13.56 16.56
C PHE A 99 8.03 -14.39 16.20
N LEU A 100 7.28 -14.03 15.16
CA LEU A 100 6.06 -14.75 14.80
C LEU A 100 6.27 -15.74 13.67
N PHE A 101 6.96 -15.33 12.60
CA PHE A 101 7.06 -16.05 11.32
C PHE A 101 8.52 -16.26 10.88
N ASN A 102 9.41 -16.54 11.82
CA ASN A 102 10.85 -16.67 11.59
C ASN A 102 11.26 -17.90 10.77
N LYS A 103 10.37 -18.88 10.60
CA LYS A 103 10.63 -20.08 9.80
C LYS A 103 10.27 -19.95 8.32
N ILE A 104 9.59 -18.86 7.94
CA ILE A 104 9.17 -18.60 6.57
C ILE A 104 10.25 -17.74 5.88
N LYS A 105 10.43 -17.90 4.56
CA LYS A 105 11.30 -17.02 3.77
C LYS A 105 10.68 -15.64 3.66
N TRP A 106 11.50 -14.58 3.83
CA TRP A 106 11.05 -13.19 3.74
C TRP A 106 11.76 -12.45 2.61
N SER A 107 11.01 -11.57 1.96
CA SER A 107 11.50 -10.46 1.16
C SER A 107 11.13 -9.16 1.86
N SER A 108 12.11 -8.43 2.34
CA SER A 108 11.96 -7.13 2.99
C SER A 108 13.23 -6.31 2.74
N THR A 109 13.21 -5.01 3.02
CA THR A 109 14.44 -4.21 2.96
C THR A 109 15.56 -4.85 3.78
N GLU A 110 15.27 -5.31 5.01
CA GLU A 110 16.28 -5.91 5.88
C GLU A 110 16.88 -7.23 5.35
N THR A 111 16.14 -7.97 4.51
CA THR A 111 16.58 -9.28 4.00
C THR A 111 17.18 -9.22 2.60
N THR A 112 17.03 -8.09 1.90
CA THR A 112 17.49 -7.92 0.53
C THR A 112 18.64 -6.93 0.36
N LEU A 113 18.89 -6.09 1.38
CA LEU A 113 20.08 -5.24 1.39
C LEU A 113 21.35 -6.09 1.54
N ALA A 114 22.38 -5.71 0.80
CA ALA A 114 23.70 -6.31 0.95
C ALA A 114 24.27 -6.04 2.34
N SER A 115 25.11 -6.96 2.81
CA SER A 115 25.81 -6.78 4.10
C SER A 115 26.63 -5.48 4.09
N GLY A 116 26.49 -4.70 5.15
CA GLY A 116 27.15 -3.39 5.30
C GLY A 116 26.33 -2.19 4.79
N ASN A 117 25.25 -2.37 4.05
CA ASN A 117 24.39 -1.28 3.64
C ASN A 117 23.43 -0.88 4.79
N ASN A 118 23.27 0.43 4.96
CA ASN A 118 22.38 0.99 5.98
C ASN A 118 20.97 1.18 5.42
N LYS A 119 19.97 0.72 6.20
CA LYS A 119 18.56 0.89 5.84
C LYS A 119 18.17 2.36 5.72
N SER A 120 18.70 3.25 6.57
CA SER A 120 18.37 4.68 6.51
C SER A 120 18.81 5.32 5.20
N ASP A 121 19.97 4.96 4.68
CA ASP A 121 20.47 5.48 3.41
C ASP A 121 19.64 4.95 2.24
N PHE A 122 19.27 3.68 2.31
CA PHE A 122 18.38 3.07 1.32
C PHE A 122 16.97 3.71 1.31
N ASP A 123 16.46 4.08 2.48
CA ASP A 123 15.14 4.72 2.62
C ASP A 123 15.08 6.15 2.02
N ASN A 124 16.23 6.76 1.69
CA ASN A 124 16.30 8.04 0.97
C ASN A 124 16.03 7.90 -0.56
N ASN A 125 16.10 6.67 -1.11
CA ASN A 125 15.77 6.44 -2.50
C ASN A 125 14.26 6.55 -2.76
N PRO A 126 13.83 6.84 -4.01
CA PRO A 126 12.42 6.84 -4.39
C PRO A 126 11.73 5.53 -4.05
N VAL A 127 10.50 5.62 -3.55
CA VAL A 127 9.76 4.46 -3.01
C VAL A 127 9.63 3.32 -4.02
N LEU A 128 9.32 3.63 -5.28
CA LEU A 128 9.16 2.61 -6.32
C LEU A 128 10.47 1.90 -6.63
N GLU A 129 11.59 2.63 -6.62
CA GLU A 129 12.92 2.05 -6.82
C GLU A 129 13.31 1.11 -5.68
N ARG A 130 12.93 1.46 -4.44
CA ARG A 130 13.14 0.59 -3.27
C ARG A 130 12.38 -0.73 -3.41
N PHE A 131 11.13 -0.70 -3.86
CA PHE A 131 10.36 -1.92 -4.11
C PHE A 131 10.93 -2.71 -5.28
N ASN A 132 11.33 -2.03 -6.35
CA ASN A 132 11.97 -2.68 -7.49
C ASN A 132 13.25 -3.42 -7.05
N PHE A 133 14.11 -2.77 -6.29
CA PHE A 133 15.32 -3.37 -5.73
C PHE A 133 14.99 -4.58 -4.84
N GLN A 134 14.04 -4.43 -3.89
CA GLN A 134 13.63 -5.51 -3.00
C GLN A 134 13.11 -6.73 -3.77
N LEU A 135 12.26 -6.52 -4.76
CA LEU A 135 11.65 -7.60 -5.53
C LEU A 135 12.67 -8.29 -6.45
N THR A 136 13.51 -7.53 -7.15
CA THR A 136 14.57 -8.07 -8.01
C THR A 136 15.54 -8.92 -7.19
N ASN A 137 15.97 -8.46 -6.02
CA ASN A 137 16.83 -9.25 -5.11
C ASN A 137 16.09 -10.44 -4.46
N SER A 138 14.79 -10.55 -4.68
CA SER A 138 13.97 -11.71 -4.27
C SER A 138 13.64 -12.65 -5.43
N ASN A 139 14.32 -12.49 -6.59
CA ASN A 139 14.13 -13.23 -7.83
C ASN A 139 12.73 -13.02 -8.45
N ILE A 140 12.16 -11.81 -8.33
CA ILE A 140 10.96 -11.40 -9.02
C ILE A 140 11.35 -10.59 -10.25
N VAL A 141 10.82 -10.95 -11.42
CA VAL A 141 10.91 -10.13 -12.63
C VAL A 141 9.91 -8.98 -12.50
N THR A 142 10.42 -7.77 -12.38
CA THR A 142 9.59 -6.57 -12.22
C THR A 142 9.28 -5.92 -13.57
N LYS A 143 7.99 -5.73 -13.87
CA LYS A 143 7.48 -5.05 -15.08
C LYS A 143 6.59 -3.87 -14.73
N HIS A 144 5.87 -3.96 -13.62
CA HIS A 144 4.83 -3.05 -13.20
C HIS A 144 5.23 -2.20 -11.99
N THR A 145 6.20 -2.65 -11.19
CA THR A 145 6.61 -2.00 -9.94
C THR A 145 6.97 -0.52 -10.11
N LEU A 146 7.68 -0.16 -11.19
CA LEU A 146 8.07 1.23 -11.46
C LEU A 146 6.95 2.07 -12.14
N LYS A 147 5.88 1.43 -12.60
CA LYS A 147 4.73 2.07 -13.24
C LYS A 147 3.43 1.49 -12.66
N PRO A 148 3.15 1.74 -11.38
CA PRO A 148 2.00 1.14 -10.71
C PRO A 148 0.69 1.58 -11.38
N ASN A 149 -0.21 0.61 -11.60
CA ASN A 149 -1.57 0.84 -12.06
C ASN A 149 -2.55 0.57 -10.93
N PHE A 150 -3.27 1.60 -10.51
CA PHE A 150 -4.24 1.53 -9.41
C PHE A 150 -5.70 1.63 -9.90
N SER A 151 -5.93 1.50 -11.22
CA SER A 151 -7.25 1.65 -11.84
C SER A 151 -8.28 0.62 -11.33
N TRP A 152 -7.83 -0.55 -10.86
CA TRP A 152 -8.71 -1.56 -10.27
C TRP A 152 -9.44 -1.09 -9.00
N ALA A 153 -8.95 -0.03 -8.35
CA ALA A 153 -9.57 0.59 -7.18
C ALA A 153 -10.58 1.70 -7.53
N CYS A 154 -10.66 2.07 -8.81
CA CYS A 154 -11.57 3.12 -9.27
C CYS A 154 -13.00 2.58 -9.40
N GLU A 155 -13.97 3.41 -9.04
CA GLU A 155 -15.40 3.17 -9.25
C GLU A 155 -15.94 4.18 -10.25
N ASN A 156 -17.07 3.84 -10.87
CA ASN A 156 -17.82 4.80 -11.68
C ASN A 156 -18.42 5.89 -10.76
N VAL A 157 -18.19 7.14 -11.12
CA VAL A 157 -18.68 8.31 -10.36
C VAL A 157 -19.73 9.11 -11.13
N ASP A 158 -20.35 8.52 -12.18
CA ASP A 158 -21.31 9.24 -13.02
C ASP A 158 -22.54 9.68 -12.22
N ASP A 159 -23.01 8.86 -11.30
CA ASP A 159 -24.11 9.23 -10.39
C ASP A 159 -23.78 10.47 -9.56
N LEU A 160 -22.53 10.60 -9.09
CA LEU A 160 -22.07 11.78 -8.38
C LEU A 160 -21.99 13.01 -9.29
N LYS A 161 -21.51 12.82 -10.52
CA LYS A 161 -21.47 13.90 -11.51
C LYS A 161 -22.86 14.41 -11.82
N ILE A 162 -23.83 13.52 -12.05
CA ILE A 162 -25.24 13.87 -12.29
C ILE A 162 -25.82 14.57 -11.07
N LYS A 163 -25.66 14.00 -9.88
CA LYS A 163 -26.20 14.54 -8.62
C LYS A 163 -25.77 15.98 -8.36
N TYR A 164 -24.51 16.30 -8.67
CA TYR A 164 -23.91 17.62 -8.41
C TYR A 164 -23.79 18.48 -9.70
N ASN A 165 -24.36 18.02 -10.83
CA ASN A 165 -24.34 18.71 -12.13
C ASN A 165 -22.90 19.08 -12.56
N LEU A 166 -21.96 18.13 -12.47
CA LEU A 166 -20.54 18.36 -12.73
C LEU A 166 -20.18 18.00 -14.17
N GLU A 167 -20.04 19.01 -15.02
CA GLU A 167 -19.52 18.83 -16.39
C GLU A 167 -18.01 19.03 -16.43
N LYS A 168 -17.54 20.19 -15.98
CA LYS A 168 -16.13 20.52 -15.84
C LYS A 168 -15.80 20.83 -14.41
N TYR A 169 -14.88 20.10 -13.81
CA TYR A 169 -14.54 20.31 -12.41
C TYR A 169 -13.05 20.16 -12.13
N ILE A 170 -12.61 20.81 -11.07
CA ILE A 170 -11.27 20.67 -10.49
C ILE A 170 -11.44 20.12 -9.08
N LEU A 171 -10.82 18.97 -8.83
CA LEU A 171 -10.84 18.33 -7.52
C LEU A 171 -9.63 18.78 -6.71
N LEU A 172 -9.87 19.35 -5.54
CA LEU A 172 -8.85 19.84 -4.62
C LEU A 172 -8.78 18.99 -3.35
N PHE A 173 -7.56 18.69 -2.91
CA PHE A 173 -7.27 17.97 -1.67
C PHE A 173 -6.46 18.87 -0.72
N PRO A 174 -7.08 19.87 -0.05
CA PRO A 174 -6.35 20.86 0.76
C PRO A 174 -5.95 20.33 2.14
N PHE A 175 -6.43 19.17 2.53
CA PHE A 175 -6.22 18.62 3.86
C PHE A 175 -5.05 17.64 3.90
N CYS A 176 -4.46 17.52 5.06
CA CYS A 176 -3.41 16.55 5.33
C CYS A 176 -3.62 15.93 6.73
N SER A 177 -2.89 14.87 7.03
CA SER A 177 -2.90 14.28 8.38
C SER A 177 -2.58 15.34 9.44
N ILE A 178 -3.33 15.35 10.54
CA ILE A 178 -3.12 16.25 11.68
C ILE A 178 -1.68 16.19 12.22
N ASN A 179 -1.02 15.06 12.07
CA ASN A 179 0.37 14.83 12.50
C ASN A 179 1.42 15.38 11.51
N LEU A 180 0.99 15.89 10.36
CA LEU A 180 1.87 16.38 9.29
C LEU A 180 1.45 17.78 8.80
N PRO A 181 1.29 18.76 9.70
CA PRO A 181 0.76 20.10 9.35
C PRO A 181 1.62 20.85 8.34
N HIS A 182 2.92 20.53 8.26
CA HIS A 182 3.85 21.11 7.28
C HIS A 182 3.54 20.72 5.82
N LYS A 183 2.69 19.69 5.60
CA LYS A 183 2.23 19.31 4.25
C LYS A 183 1.02 20.12 3.78
N LYS A 184 0.41 20.90 4.69
CA LYS A 184 -0.72 21.76 4.32
C LYS A 184 -0.22 22.98 3.56
N TRP A 185 -0.58 23.07 2.28
CA TRP A 185 -0.27 24.26 1.50
C TRP A 185 -1.20 25.42 1.89
N PRO A 186 -0.69 26.60 2.28
CA PRO A 186 -1.51 27.67 2.85
C PRO A 186 -2.32 28.48 1.82
N TYR A 187 -2.00 28.38 0.53
CA TYR A 187 -2.55 29.26 -0.52
C TYR A 187 -3.70 28.63 -1.32
N TYR A 188 -4.40 27.64 -0.78
CA TYR A 188 -5.56 27.04 -1.48
C TYR A 188 -6.67 28.04 -1.76
N ASN A 189 -6.95 29.00 -0.83
CA ASN A 189 -7.97 30.02 -1.04
C ASN A 189 -7.60 30.95 -2.20
N ASP A 190 -6.36 31.39 -2.27
CA ASP A 190 -5.86 32.24 -3.36
C ASP A 190 -5.91 31.52 -4.70
N LEU A 191 -5.55 30.21 -4.72
CA LEU A 191 -5.65 29.36 -5.89
C LEU A 191 -7.09 29.27 -6.39
N ILE A 192 -8.06 29.02 -5.49
CA ILE A 192 -9.47 28.94 -5.84
C ILE A 192 -9.97 30.25 -6.46
N LEU A 193 -9.59 31.39 -5.89
CA LEU A 193 -9.95 32.69 -6.43
C LEU A 193 -9.34 32.94 -7.81
N LEU A 194 -8.09 32.55 -8.02
CA LEU A 194 -7.42 32.65 -9.32
C LEU A 194 -8.08 31.74 -10.37
N ILE A 195 -8.41 30.52 -10.02
CA ILE A 195 -9.08 29.57 -10.93
C ILE A 195 -10.45 30.15 -11.32
N LYS A 196 -11.27 30.57 -10.35
CA LYS A 196 -12.59 31.17 -10.63
C LYS A 196 -12.51 32.40 -11.52
N LYS A 197 -11.45 33.20 -11.37
CA LYS A 197 -11.23 34.41 -12.20
C LYS A 197 -10.88 34.07 -13.65
N HIS A 198 -10.04 33.08 -13.87
CA HIS A 198 -9.47 32.79 -15.19
C HIS A 198 -10.16 31.63 -15.92
N ASN A 199 -10.84 30.75 -15.18
CA ASN A 199 -11.52 29.56 -15.68
C ASN A 199 -12.87 29.40 -14.98
N PRO A 200 -13.82 30.34 -15.17
CA PRO A 200 -15.10 30.36 -14.45
C PRO A 200 -16.02 29.15 -14.79
N GLU A 201 -15.73 28.44 -15.87
CA GLU A 201 -16.46 27.27 -16.31
C GLU A 201 -16.18 26.02 -15.49
N PHE A 202 -15.18 26.04 -14.60
CA PHE A 202 -14.86 24.88 -13.74
C PHE A 202 -15.53 25.01 -12.37
N GLU A 203 -16.26 23.94 -11.99
CA GLU A 203 -16.71 23.76 -10.63
C GLU A 203 -15.55 23.30 -9.72
N MET A 204 -15.51 23.84 -8.50
CA MET A 204 -14.45 23.54 -7.53
C MET A 204 -14.98 22.55 -6.49
N ILE A 205 -14.41 21.35 -6.46
CA ILE A 205 -14.77 20.30 -5.51
C ILE A 205 -13.64 20.16 -4.49
N ILE A 206 -14.00 20.24 -3.22
CA ILE A 206 -13.05 20.02 -2.11
C ILE A 206 -13.34 18.63 -1.52
N ALA A 207 -12.35 17.76 -1.59
CA ALA A 207 -12.41 16.44 -0.97
C ALA A 207 -11.72 16.47 0.42
N PRO A 208 -12.26 15.75 1.41
CA PRO A 208 -11.71 15.66 2.77
C PRO A 208 -10.38 14.91 2.83
#